data_11cba715dec2d560de790d7377e45e63
#
_entry.id   11cba715dec2d560de790d7377e45e63
#
_cell.length_a   1.000
_cell.length_b   1.000
_cell.length_c   1.000
_cell.angle_alpha   90.00
_cell.angle_beta   90.00
_cell.angle_gamma   90.00
#
_symmetry.space_group_name_H-M   'P 1'
#
loop_
_entity.id
_entity.type
_entity.pdbx_description
1 polymer ?
#
loop_
_entity_poly.entity_id
_entity_poly.type
_entity_poly.pdbx_seq_one_letter_code
_entity_poly.pdbx_strand_id
1 'polypeptide(L)'
;MNIKTSAISLLTALVMMLTGCAKTEDPSQGSSDSSSAVTESAQGGEDSSTAGDGTSAGDSANSTTESTSEEDMTLSEKTFAANEENVKLIGRTAEYENIRWLGLSASGVEFTFTGTSASFTLVGDSMYSNPEKTPRFAVYINGERTFDDVVDAPEKTVEVFSADEAVETTVKFLKISEAQESTMGIKSINVTSIGGLTPTAEKALKIEFIGDSITCGYGVDDPDRNHHFKTTTEDATKAYAFKTAMALDADYSLVSYSGNGIISGYTDNGTKQESQRVPDVYDKVGKSWGNWNEFNIQDVDWDFSKFQPQYVVINLGTNDNSYTGSDKERVLEYAEGYKEFLKVVREKNPDAHIVCALGVMGSGLYKNGIQRAVTEYTEETGDSNVSTLLMTQQDGNTNGYAADWHPTEASQDIAANEMTEYIKSLIG
;
A
#
# COMPACT_ATOMS: atom_id res chain seq x y z
N MET A 1 -34.07 -13.54 43.73
CA MET A 1 -32.88 -14.33 43.76
C MET A 1 -32.93 -15.31 42.60
N ASN A 2 -32.56 -14.85 41.42
CA ASN A 2 -32.58 -15.63 40.17
C ASN A 2 -31.20 -15.51 39.53
N ILE A 3 -30.49 -16.62 39.60
CA ILE A 3 -29.18 -16.82 38.97
C ILE A 3 -29.43 -17.14 37.52
N LYS A 4 -28.94 -16.28 36.58
CA LYS A 4 -28.89 -16.59 35.17
C LYS A 4 -27.50 -17.19 34.86
N THR A 5 -27.53 -18.45 34.53
CA THR A 5 -26.39 -19.20 33.97
C THR A 5 -26.16 -18.77 32.54
N SER A 6 -24.97 -18.23 32.26
CA SER A 6 -24.47 -18.02 30.91
C SER A 6 -23.94 -19.33 30.34
N ALA A 7 -24.46 -19.75 29.22
CA ALA A 7 -23.98 -20.88 28.45
C ALA A 7 -22.77 -20.44 27.60
N ILE A 8 -21.65 -21.08 27.81
CA ILE A 8 -20.44 -20.99 26.95
C ILE A 8 -20.68 -21.94 25.78
N SER A 9 -20.79 -21.38 24.58
CA SER A 9 -20.81 -22.17 23.33
C SER A 9 -19.40 -22.53 22.94
N LEU A 10 -19.10 -23.80 22.98
CA LEU A 10 -17.87 -24.41 22.47
C LEU A 10 -18.00 -24.54 20.94
N LEU A 11 -17.20 -23.83 20.18
CA LEU A 11 -17.14 -23.92 18.73
C LEU A 11 -16.19 -25.06 18.35
N THR A 12 -16.74 -26.13 17.80
CA THR A 12 -15.99 -27.28 17.27
C THR A 12 -15.71 -27.01 15.79
N ALA A 13 -14.46 -26.74 15.44
CA ALA A 13 -14.00 -26.66 14.05
C ALA A 13 -13.91 -28.08 13.45
N LEU A 14 -14.67 -28.31 12.39
CA LEU A 14 -14.65 -29.54 11.59
C LEU A 14 -13.60 -29.43 10.50
N VAL A 15 -12.46 -30.10 10.68
CA VAL A 15 -11.43 -30.28 9.65
C VAL A 15 -11.82 -31.44 8.76
N MET A 16 -12.12 -31.19 7.49
CA MET A 16 -12.22 -32.26 6.48
C MET A 16 -10.84 -32.49 5.86
N MET A 17 -10.23 -33.62 6.23
CA MET A 17 -9.08 -34.18 5.53
C MET A 17 -9.56 -34.88 4.24
N LEU A 18 -9.03 -34.47 3.11
CA LEU A 18 -9.06 -35.25 1.87
C LEU A 18 -7.66 -35.83 1.63
N THR A 19 -7.53 -37.14 1.87
CA THR A 19 -6.38 -37.95 1.51
C THR A 19 -6.45 -38.32 0.04
N GLY A 20 -5.41 -37.98 -0.70
CA GLY A 20 -5.19 -38.50 -2.06
C GLY A 20 -3.73 -38.92 -2.24
N CYS A 21 -3.47 -40.21 -2.22
CA CYS A 21 -2.20 -40.84 -2.57
C CYS A 21 -1.97 -40.81 -4.08
N ALA A 22 -0.76 -40.45 -4.53
CA ALA A 22 -0.18 -41.02 -5.75
C ALA A 22 1.36 -40.93 -5.70
N LYS A 23 1.94 -41.97 -6.23
CA LYS A 23 3.29 -42.53 -6.07
C LYS A 23 4.38 -41.76 -6.80
N THR A 24 5.56 -41.88 -6.20
CA THR A 24 6.93 -41.70 -6.69
C THR A 24 7.23 -42.38 -8.01
N GLU A 25 8.10 -41.79 -8.83
CA GLU A 25 9.25 -42.42 -9.50
C GLU A 25 10.24 -41.39 -10.02
N ASP A 26 11.48 -41.47 -9.52
CA ASP A 26 12.74 -40.94 -10.06
C ASP A 26 13.37 -42.11 -10.87
N PRO A 27 14.23 -41.94 -11.87
CA PRO A 27 15.60 -41.50 -11.64
C PRO A 27 16.40 -40.87 -12.82
N SER A 28 17.52 -40.28 -12.40
CA SER A 28 18.88 -40.34 -12.96
C SER A 28 19.32 -39.45 -14.12
N GLN A 29 20.27 -38.63 -13.76
CA GLN A 29 21.66 -38.49 -14.26
C GLN A 29 21.93 -38.20 -15.74
N GLY A 30 22.74 -37.18 -15.95
CA GLY A 30 23.52 -36.96 -17.17
C GLY A 30 24.31 -35.66 -17.15
N SER A 31 25.55 -35.78 -16.72
CA SER A 31 26.62 -34.75 -16.72
C SER A 31 27.16 -34.45 -18.14
N SER A 32 27.71 -33.28 -18.31
CA SER A 32 29.03 -32.93 -18.91
C SER A 32 28.98 -31.56 -19.57
N ASP A 33 29.72 -30.61 -19.06
CA ASP A 33 31.07 -30.19 -19.31
C ASP A 33 31.35 -29.44 -20.60
N SER A 34 32.06 -28.38 -20.37
CA SER A 34 33.12 -27.69 -21.16
C SER A 34 32.66 -26.51 -22.01
N SER A 35 33.13 -25.34 -21.69
CA SER A 35 34.42 -24.67 -21.64
C SER A 35 34.66 -23.74 -22.82
N SER A 36 35.17 -22.57 -22.42
CA SER A 36 36.14 -21.70 -23.07
C SER A 36 35.68 -20.90 -24.30
N ALA A 37 36.02 -19.73 -24.46
CA ALA A 37 37.00 -18.74 -24.09
C ALA A 37 37.16 -17.74 -25.25
N VAL A 38 37.33 -16.48 -24.86
CA VAL A 38 38.37 -15.51 -25.30
C VAL A 38 38.41 -15.02 -26.74
N THR A 39 38.38 -13.75 -26.98
CA THR A 39 39.38 -12.72 -27.31
C THR A 39 38.74 -11.54 -27.99
N GLU A 40 38.90 -10.35 -27.44
CA GLU A 40 39.90 -9.29 -27.68
C GLU A 40 39.91 -8.64 -29.05
N SER A 41 39.85 -7.38 -29.02
CA SER A 41 40.73 -6.25 -29.42
C SER A 41 40.06 -5.36 -30.48
N ALA A 42 40.01 -4.09 -30.30
CA ALA A 42 40.91 -2.98 -30.11
C ALA A 42 40.98 -2.03 -31.32
N GLN A 43 41.01 -0.75 -30.99
CA GLN A 43 41.63 0.40 -31.68
C GLN A 43 41.02 0.87 -33.03
N GLY A 44 40.87 2.12 -33.31
CA GLY A 44 41.48 3.38 -32.91
C GLY A 44 41.33 4.42 -34.01
N GLY A 45 41.66 5.68 -33.73
CA GLY A 45 41.94 6.74 -34.71
C GLY A 45 41.00 7.91 -34.66
N GLU A 46 41.27 9.01 -33.96
CA GLU A 46 42.00 10.23 -34.39
C GLU A 46 41.59 10.73 -35.79
N ASP A 47 41.33 11.98 -36.11
CA ASP A 47 41.83 13.28 -35.68
C ASP A 47 41.14 14.43 -36.41
N SER A 48 41.33 15.64 -35.89
CA SER A 48 41.55 16.96 -36.49
C SER A 48 40.38 17.88 -36.86
N SER A 49 40.30 18.87 -36.05
CA SER A 49 40.46 20.33 -36.23
C SER A 49 39.99 21.00 -37.51
N THR A 50 39.24 22.10 -37.37
CA THR A 50 39.67 23.43 -37.81
C THR A 50 38.76 24.54 -37.24
N ALA A 51 39.42 25.64 -36.88
CA ALA A 51 38.92 26.90 -36.38
C ALA A 51 38.27 27.75 -37.46
N GLY A 52 37.31 28.60 -37.06
CA GLY A 52 36.75 29.68 -37.87
C GLY A 52 36.20 30.78 -36.98
N ASP A 53 36.93 31.85 -36.92
CA ASP A 53 36.70 33.13 -36.25
C ASP A 53 35.51 33.91 -36.87
N GLY A 54 34.81 34.72 -36.07
CA GLY A 54 33.75 35.61 -36.59
C GLY A 54 32.94 36.35 -35.51
N THR A 55 33.46 37.36 -34.95
CA THR A 55 32.97 38.60 -34.32
C THR A 55 31.46 38.86 -34.19
N SER A 56 31.09 39.24 -32.95
CA SER A 56 30.35 40.41 -32.46
C SER A 56 28.88 40.64 -32.89
N ALA A 57 28.00 40.62 -31.91
CA ALA A 57 27.18 41.78 -31.46
C ALA A 57 26.36 41.40 -30.24
N GLY A 58 26.36 42.28 -29.26
CA GLY A 58 25.69 42.06 -27.96
C GLY A 58 24.18 42.06 -28.06
N ASP A 59 23.58 41.28 -27.21
CA ASP A 59 22.26 41.56 -26.69
C ASP A 59 22.18 41.19 -25.21
N SER A 60 21.68 42.15 -24.44
CA SER A 60 21.60 42.13 -22.99
C SER A 60 20.52 41.18 -22.56
N ALA A 61 20.86 39.93 -22.26
CA ALA A 61 19.95 39.06 -21.56
C ALA A 61 20.04 39.38 -20.07
N ASN A 62 18.96 39.96 -19.56
CA ASN A 62 18.68 40.20 -18.16
C ASN A 62 18.56 38.82 -17.47
N SER A 63 19.64 38.33 -16.89
CA SER A 63 19.61 37.18 -15.98
C SER A 63 19.00 37.68 -14.67
N THR A 64 17.74 37.40 -14.47
CA THR A 64 17.15 37.39 -13.13
C THR A 64 17.82 36.25 -12.36
N THR A 65 18.91 36.55 -11.72
CA THR A 65 19.44 35.79 -10.60
C THR A 65 18.39 35.92 -9.49
N GLU A 66 17.63 34.86 -9.25
CA GLU A 66 16.90 34.72 -7.99
C GLU A 66 17.97 34.80 -6.89
N SER A 67 17.95 35.93 -6.16
CA SER A 67 18.77 36.09 -4.98
C SER A 67 18.15 35.22 -3.89
N THR A 68 18.67 34.02 -3.69
CA THR A 68 18.53 33.33 -2.41
C THR A 68 18.99 34.29 -1.31
N SER A 69 18.09 34.66 -0.42
CA SER A 69 18.45 35.57 0.67
C SER A 69 19.48 34.89 1.57
N GLU A 70 20.43 35.64 2.13
CA GLU A 70 21.46 35.07 3.03
C GLU A 70 20.84 34.33 4.24
N GLU A 71 19.58 34.64 4.61
CA GLU A 71 18.81 33.95 5.66
C GLU A 71 18.53 32.48 5.32
N ASP A 72 18.38 32.12 4.05
CA ASP A 72 18.11 30.73 3.62
C ASP A 72 19.36 29.82 3.71
N MET A 73 20.54 30.39 3.87
CA MET A 73 21.81 29.66 3.96
C MET A 73 22.28 29.43 5.41
N THR A 74 21.51 29.84 6.41
CA THR A 74 21.85 29.67 7.83
C THR A 74 21.03 28.52 8.46
N LEU A 75 21.70 27.72 9.28
CA LEU A 75 21.06 26.68 10.08
C LEU A 75 20.13 27.34 11.12
N SER A 76 18.84 27.03 11.03
CA SER A 76 17.82 27.61 11.95
C SER A 76 16.62 26.66 12.11
N GLU A 77 15.90 26.80 13.22
CA GLU A 77 14.64 26.12 13.44
C GLU A 77 13.56 26.65 12.50
N LYS A 78 12.87 25.75 11.81
CA LYS A 78 11.80 26.07 10.86
C LYS A 78 10.66 25.09 11.03
N THR A 79 9.44 25.58 10.76
CA THR A 79 8.20 24.78 10.82
C THR A 79 7.49 24.85 9.47
N PHE A 80 7.10 23.68 8.95
CA PHE A 80 6.45 23.54 7.66
C PHE A 80 5.12 22.79 7.79
N ALA A 81 4.17 23.14 6.92
CA ALA A 81 2.97 22.36 6.70
C ALA A 81 3.30 21.14 5.84
N ALA A 82 2.60 20.03 6.04
CA ALA A 82 2.71 18.83 5.21
C ALA A 82 1.82 18.96 3.95
N ASN A 83 2.16 19.88 3.06
CA ASN A 83 1.48 20.15 1.79
C ASN A 83 2.40 19.85 0.60
N GLU A 84 1.83 19.90 -0.61
CA GLU A 84 2.54 19.53 -1.85
C GLU A 84 3.74 20.44 -2.17
N GLU A 85 3.82 21.63 -1.59
CA GLU A 85 4.97 22.54 -1.75
C GLU A 85 6.19 22.05 -0.95
N ASN A 86 5.96 21.41 0.19
CA ASN A 86 7.00 21.00 1.13
C ASN A 86 7.32 19.51 1.08
N VAL A 87 6.34 18.67 0.71
CA VAL A 87 6.49 17.22 0.75
C VAL A 87 5.79 16.55 -0.42
N LYS A 88 6.31 15.40 -0.85
CA LYS A 88 5.58 14.46 -1.69
C LYS A 88 4.54 13.75 -0.84
N LEU A 89 3.28 13.79 -1.27
CA LEU A 89 2.20 13.03 -0.66
C LEU A 89 2.22 11.58 -1.15
N ILE A 90 1.99 10.62 -0.26
CA ILE A 90 1.96 9.18 -0.58
C ILE A 90 0.56 8.65 -0.30
N GLY A 91 -0.05 8.01 -1.31
CA GLY A 91 -1.42 7.51 -1.23
C GLY A 91 -2.46 8.63 -1.14
N ARG A 92 -3.70 8.27 -0.75
CA ARG A 92 -4.79 9.24 -0.59
C ARG A 92 -4.70 9.93 0.76
N THR A 93 -4.67 11.24 0.76
CA THR A 93 -4.60 12.10 1.96
C THR A 93 -5.61 13.22 1.87
N ALA A 94 -6.05 13.77 2.99
CA ALA A 94 -6.90 14.95 3.05
C ALA A 94 -6.23 16.09 3.83
N GLU A 95 -6.61 17.32 3.54
CA GLU A 95 -6.25 18.47 4.35
C GLU A 95 -7.51 19.01 5.03
N TYR A 96 -7.45 19.17 6.34
CA TYR A 96 -8.51 19.77 7.11
C TYR A 96 -7.90 20.56 8.28
N GLU A 97 -8.28 21.83 8.44
CA GLU A 97 -7.74 22.78 9.44
C GLU A 97 -6.20 22.86 9.45
N ASN A 98 -5.58 22.92 8.26
CA ASN A 98 -4.12 22.94 8.06
C ASN A 98 -3.40 21.69 8.63
N ILE A 99 -4.09 20.60 8.85
CA ILE A 99 -3.56 19.29 9.24
C ILE A 99 -3.66 18.37 8.03
N ARG A 100 -2.57 17.70 7.68
CA ARG A 100 -2.56 16.64 6.65
C ARG A 100 -2.99 15.33 7.27
N TRP A 101 -4.20 14.87 6.94
CA TRP A 101 -4.78 13.63 7.44
C TRP A 101 -4.37 12.44 6.62
N LEU A 102 -3.89 11.41 7.30
CA LEU A 102 -3.48 10.12 6.78
C LEU A 102 -4.47 9.06 7.26
N GLY A 103 -5.10 8.37 6.34
CA GLY A 103 -6.05 7.29 6.67
C GLY A 103 -5.55 5.93 6.21
N LEU A 104 -5.38 5.77 4.90
CA LEU A 104 -5.06 4.50 4.28
C LEU A 104 -3.72 3.91 4.75
N SER A 105 -3.63 2.58 4.66
CA SER A 105 -2.43 1.80 4.91
C SER A 105 -1.26 2.31 4.06
N ALA A 106 -0.10 2.53 4.69
CA ALA A 106 1.11 3.07 4.10
C ALA A 106 0.94 4.44 3.41
N SER A 107 -0.11 5.22 3.73
CA SER A 107 -0.20 6.63 3.33
C SER A 107 0.75 7.48 4.15
N GLY A 108 1.24 8.59 3.56
CA GLY A 108 2.24 9.40 4.27
C GLY A 108 2.80 10.57 3.47
N VAL A 109 4.02 10.96 3.85
CA VAL A 109 4.78 12.05 3.22
C VAL A 109 6.24 11.68 3.04
N GLU A 110 6.89 12.27 2.02
CA GLU A 110 8.33 12.09 1.79
C GLU A 110 8.97 13.40 1.32
N PHE A 111 10.12 13.75 1.89
CA PHE A 111 10.86 14.96 1.56
C PHE A 111 12.35 14.79 1.83
N THR A 112 13.16 15.70 1.27
CA THR A 112 14.57 15.90 1.60
C THR A 112 14.78 17.24 2.28
N PHE A 113 15.79 17.34 3.14
CA PHE A 113 16.25 18.58 3.73
C PHE A 113 17.75 18.49 4.08
N THR A 114 18.42 19.63 4.23
CA THR A 114 19.78 19.68 4.75
C THR A 114 19.75 20.31 6.15
N GLY A 115 20.07 19.53 7.17
CA GLY A 115 19.93 20.01 8.56
C GLY A 115 20.43 19.03 9.61
N THR A 116 20.16 19.38 10.87
CA THR A 116 20.62 18.60 12.05
C THR A 116 19.49 17.89 12.79
N SER A 117 18.22 18.27 12.59
CA SER A 117 17.11 17.58 13.26
C SER A 117 15.82 17.66 12.47
N ALA A 118 14.95 16.63 12.66
CA ALA A 118 13.58 16.62 12.17
C ALA A 118 12.65 16.01 13.21
N SER A 119 11.48 16.64 13.39
CA SER A 119 10.39 16.16 14.24
C SER A 119 9.04 16.41 13.59
N PHE A 120 8.04 15.59 13.96
CA PHE A 120 6.67 15.74 13.54
C PHE A 120 5.78 16.07 14.75
N THR A 121 4.89 17.03 14.61
CA THR A 121 3.77 17.19 15.52
C THR A 121 2.56 16.51 14.91
N LEU A 122 2.12 15.43 15.56
CA LEU A 122 1.07 14.52 15.12
C LEU A 122 -0.20 14.76 15.92
N VAL A 123 -1.35 14.48 15.30
CA VAL A 123 -2.68 14.54 15.92
C VAL A 123 -3.33 13.16 15.77
N GLY A 124 -3.85 12.61 16.88
CA GLY A 124 -4.66 11.40 16.86
C GLY A 124 -6.16 11.72 16.68
N ASP A 125 -6.89 10.86 15.99
CA ASP A 125 -8.35 10.90 15.99
C ASP A 125 -8.93 10.38 17.32
N SER A 126 -10.26 10.22 17.43
CA SER A 126 -10.92 9.76 18.66
C SER A 126 -10.49 8.38 19.15
N MET A 127 -9.76 7.62 18.32
CA MET A 127 -9.26 6.29 18.66
C MET A 127 -7.87 6.28 19.30
N TYR A 128 -7.20 7.43 19.42
CA TYR A 128 -5.84 7.53 19.96
C TYR A 128 -5.66 6.87 21.34
N SER A 129 -6.71 6.84 22.17
CA SER A 129 -6.67 6.25 23.52
C SER A 129 -7.16 4.79 23.57
N ASN A 130 -7.57 4.21 22.44
CA ASN A 130 -7.96 2.81 22.37
C ASN A 130 -6.74 1.94 22.03
N PRO A 131 -6.22 1.10 22.95
CA PRO A 131 -4.98 0.36 22.75
C PRO A 131 -5.03 -0.70 21.64
N GLU A 132 -6.23 -1.04 21.15
CA GLU A 132 -6.42 -1.96 20.03
C GLU A 132 -6.51 -1.24 18.68
N LYS A 133 -6.75 0.10 18.70
CA LYS A 133 -7.05 0.89 17.52
C LYS A 133 -6.17 2.12 17.33
N THR A 134 -5.22 2.37 18.24
CA THR A 134 -4.29 3.49 18.17
C THR A 134 -3.54 3.51 16.83
N PRO A 135 -3.53 4.64 16.06
CA PRO A 135 -2.86 4.66 14.77
C PRO A 135 -1.35 4.45 14.92
N ARG A 136 -0.80 3.50 14.13
CA ARG A 136 0.62 3.15 14.09
C ARG A 136 1.30 3.77 12.89
N PHE A 137 2.54 4.24 13.08
CA PHE A 137 3.34 4.84 12.02
C PHE A 137 4.80 4.40 12.08
N ALA A 138 5.49 4.49 10.94
CA ALA A 138 6.91 4.26 10.82
C ALA A 138 7.58 5.41 10.07
N VAL A 139 8.87 5.67 10.41
CA VAL A 139 9.69 6.64 9.69
C VAL A 139 10.93 5.98 9.14
N TYR A 140 11.25 6.36 7.91
CA TYR A 140 12.44 5.91 7.19
C TYR A 140 13.36 7.11 6.99
N ILE A 141 14.62 6.96 7.37
CA ILE A 141 15.70 7.93 7.14
C ILE A 141 16.64 7.35 6.09
N ASN A 142 16.78 8.03 4.97
CA ASN A 142 17.62 7.59 3.84
C ASN A 142 17.29 6.16 3.37
N GLY A 143 16.00 5.79 3.42
CA GLY A 143 15.50 4.48 3.01
C GLY A 143 15.51 3.40 4.10
N GLU A 144 16.14 3.62 5.25
CA GLU A 144 16.15 2.69 6.38
C GLU A 144 15.03 3.04 7.39
N ARG A 145 14.26 2.04 7.83
CA ARG A 145 13.26 2.22 8.89
C ARG A 145 13.96 2.40 10.22
N THR A 146 13.90 3.62 10.76
CA THR A 146 14.58 4.00 12.01
C THR A 146 13.63 4.24 13.17
N PHE A 147 12.32 4.39 12.91
CA PHE A 147 11.35 4.74 13.92
C PHE A 147 10.02 3.98 13.68
N ASP A 148 9.38 3.53 14.78
CA ASP A 148 8.11 2.82 14.80
C ASP A 148 7.41 3.13 16.12
N ASP A 149 6.24 3.78 16.06
CA ASP A 149 5.50 4.19 17.25
C ASP A 149 4.00 4.34 16.92
N VAL A 150 3.22 4.71 17.90
CA VAL A 150 1.78 4.97 17.81
C VAL A 150 1.46 6.40 18.21
N VAL A 151 0.34 6.94 17.71
CA VAL A 151 -0.18 8.24 18.20
C VAL A 151 -1.20 7.95 19.29
N ASP A 152 -0.72 7.87 20.52
CA ASP A 152 -1.46 7.51 21.74
C ASP A 152 -1.93 8.71 22.57
N ALA A 153 -1.91 9.90 21.96
CA ALA A 153 -2.34 11.16 22.56
C ALA A 153 -3.11 12.02 21.56
N PRO A 154 -3.92 13.00 22.01
CA PRO A 154 -4.59 13.95 21.12
C PRO A 154 -3.59 14.71 20.23
N GLU A 155 -2.42 15.03 20.77
CA GLU A 155 -1.30 15.63 20.06
C GLU A 155 0.01 15.07 20.63
N LYS A 156 0.94 14.69 19.75
CA LYS A 156 2.23 14.07 20.09
C LYS A 156 3.32 14.63 19.18
N THR A 157 4.40 15.14 19.76
CA THR A 157 5.59 15.53 18.99
C THR A 157 6.65 14.42 19.12
N VAL A 158 7.19 13.99 17.99
CA VAL A 158 8.21 12.93 17.92
C VAL A 158 9.42 13.44 17.15
N GLU A 159 10.60 13.37 17.74
CA GLU A 159 11.87 13.59 17.04
C GLU A 159 12.26 12.29 16.33
N VAL A 160 12.49 12.39 15.02
CA VAL A 160 12.75 11.22 14.16
C VAL A 160 14.16 11.20 13.58
N PHE A 161 14.85 12.35 13.64
CA PHE A 161 16.21 12.50 13.15
C PHE A 161 16.96 13.54 13.98
N SER A 162 18.23 13.22 14.32
CA SER A 162 19.18 14.12 14.98
C SER A 162 20.62 13.82 14.52
N ALA A 163 21.42 14.86 14.24
CA ALA A 163 22.81 14.77 13.83
C ALA A 163 23.62 15.95 14.39
N ASP A 164 24.94 15.75 14.57
CA ASP A 164 25.84 16.77 15.10
C ASP A 164 26.14 17.87 14.08
N GLU A 165 26.09 17.52 12.78
CA GLU A 165 26.35 18.44 11.68
C GLU A 165 25.20 18.40 10.66
N ALA A 166 25.02 19.48 9.90
CA ALA A 166 23.99 19.52 8.87
C ALA A 166 24.31 18.55 7.73
N VAL A 167 23.42 17.60 7.47
CA VAL A 167 23.54 16.60 6.39
C VAL A 167 22.27 16.58 5.56
N GLU A 168 22.42 16.28 4.27
CA GLU A 168 21.27 16.03 3.41
C GLU A 168 20.61 14.71 3.81
N THR A 169 19.32 14.75 4.09
CA THR A 169 18.56 13.65 4.65
C THR A 169 17.23 13.52 3.95
N THR A 170 16.88 12.30 3.52
CA THR A 170 15.54 11.95 3.06
C THR A 170 14.72 11.38 4.23
N VAL A 171 13.56 11.96 4.47
CA VAL A 171 12.60 11.50 5.49
C VAL A 171 11.34 11.01 4.79
N LYS A 172 10.94 9.76 5.06
CA LYS A 172 9.64 9.20 4.66
C LYS A 172 8.88 8.82 5.92
N PHE A 173 7.72 9.42 6.11
CA PHE A 173 6.78 9.12 7.19
C PHE A 173 5.57 8.38 6.62
N LEU A 174 5.25 7.21 7.18
CA LEU A 174 4.13 6.37 6.75
C LEU A 174 3.24 6.00 7.94
N LYS A 175 1.92 6.19 7.80
CA LYS A 175 0.95 5.52 8.65
C LYS A 175 0.85 4.07 8.18
N ILE A 176 1.14 3.10 9.05
CA ILE A 176 1.28 1.69 8.66
C ILE A 176 0.12 0.78 9.09
N SER A 177 -0.81 1.30 9.90
CA SER A 177 -2.10 0.66 10.20
C SER A 177 -3.20 1.15 9.26
N GLU A 178 -4.32 0.39 9.16
CA GLU A 178 -5.42 0.71 8.25
C GLU A 178 -6.27 1.92 8.67
N ALA A 179 -6.99 2.48 7.69
CA ALA A 179 -7.87 3.64 7.91
C ALA A 179 -9.10 3.31 8.75
N GLN A 180 -9.70 2.13 8.55
CA GLN A 180 -10.96 1.75 9.18
C GLN A 180 -10.90 1.83 10.71
N GLU A 181 -9.78 1.42 11.29
CA GLU A 181 -9.58 1.40 12.73
C GLU A 181 -9.31 2.79 13.31
N SER A 182 -8.46 3.58 12.62
CA SER A 182 -8.09 4.94 13.06
C SER A 182 -7.40 5.73 11.97
N THR A 183 -7.39 7.06 12.15
CA THR A 183 -6.64 8.01 11.33
C THR A 183 -5.70 8.84 12.18
N MET A 184 -4.75 9.50 11.55
CA MET A 184 -3.85 10.45 12.20
C MET A 184 -3.56 11.63 11.29
N GLY A 185 -3.21 12.76 11.88
CA GLY A 185 -2.84 13.96 11.15
C GLY A 185 -1.39 14.40 11.41
N ILE A 186 -0.74 14.95 10.40
CA ILE A 186 0.51 15.68 10.51
C ILE A 186 0.15 17.16 10.62
N LYS A 187 0.29 17.74 11.82
CA LYS A 187 0.01 19.14 12.10
C LYS A 187 1.16 20.05 11.66
N SER A 188 2.40 19.61 11.88
CA SER A 188 3.59 20.32 11.42
C SER A 188 4.79 19.39 11.30
N ILE A 189 5.72 19.79 10.44
CA ILE A 189 7.07 19.24 10.31
C ILE A 189 8.03 20.30 10.81
N ASN A 190 8.80 20.00 11.85
CA ASN A 190 9.73 20.93 12.45
C ASN A 190 11.16 20.43 12.20
N VAL A 191 12.01 21.27 11.66
CA VAL A 191 13.40 20.93 11.31
C VAL A 191 14.35 22.02 11.77
N THR A 192 15.59 21.65 12.12
CA THR A 192 16.71 22.58 12.18
C THR A 192 17.48 22.42 10.90
N SER A 193 17.33 23.35 9.95
CA SER A 193 17.77 23.17 8.56
C SER A 193 18.41 24.42 7.95
N ILE A 194 19.22 24.18 6.91
CA ILE A 194 19.63 25.16 5.92
C ILE A 194 18.62 25.07 4.78
N GLY A 195 17.94 26.19 4.46
CA GLY A 195 16.88 26.18 3.45
C GLY A 195 15.58 25.53 3.91
N GLY A 196 14.75 25.12 2.97
CA GLY A 196 13.43 24.53 3.17
C GLY A 196 13.41 22.99 3.09
N LEU A 197 12.20 22.44 3.00
CA LEU A 197 11.96 21.06 2.60
C LEU A 197 11.82 20.99 1.08
N THR A 198 12.22 19.87 0.51
CA THR A 198 12.06 19.58 -0.93
C THR A 198 11.29 18.28 -1.09
N PRO A 199 10.12 18.27 -1.76
CA PRO A 199 9.43 17.04 -2.08
C PRO A 199 10.33 16.09 -2.88
N THR A 200 10.31 14.79 -2.57
CA THR A 200 10.99 13.79 -3.43
C THR A 200 10.26 13.66 -4.77
N ALA A 201 11.00 13.26 -5.81
CA ALA A 201 10.42 13.10 -7.15
C ALA A 201 9.36 11.98 -7.18
N GLU A 202 8.34 12.16 -8.03
CA GLU A 202 7.41 11.08 -8.36
C GLU A 202 8.13 9.98 -9.14
N LYS A 203 7.68 8.73 -8.93
CA LYS A 203 8.13 7.58 -9.71
C LYS A 203 7.41 7.52 -11.05
N ALA A 204 8.08 6.96 -12.06
CA ALA A 204 7.49 6.79 -13.39
C ALA A 204 6.32 5.78 -13.39
N LEU A 205 6.40 4.76 -12.53
CA LEU A 205 5.37 3.75 -12.36
C LEU A 205 4.50 4.09 -11.15
N LYS A 206 3.18 4.02 -11.32
CA LYS A 206 2.18 4.21 -10.26
C LYS A 206 1.25 3.00 -10.24
N ILE A 207 1.01 2.44 -9.05
CA ILE A 207 0.15 1.26 -8.86
C ILE A 207 -0.85 1.54 -7.74
N GLU A 208 -2.15 1.35 -8.01
CA GLU A 208 -3.17 1.31 -6.97
C GLU A 208 -3.50 -0.14 -6.62
N PHE A 209 -3.53 -0.46 -5.32
CA PHE A 209 -3.96 -1.75 -4.81
C PHE A 209 -5.26 -1.56 -4.04
N ILE A 210 -6.30 -2.29 -4.46
CA ILE A 210 -7.61 -2.30 -3.82
C ILE A 210 -7.75 -3.66 -3.15
N GLY A 211 -7.97 -3.66 -1.83
CA GLY A 211 -7.95 -4.92 -1.10
C GLY A 211 -8.63 -4.90 0.27
N ASP A 212 -8.36 -5.95 1.00
CA ASP A 212 -8.86 -6.19 2.35
C ASP A 212 -7.72 -6.29 3.38
N SER A 213 -7.92 -7.02 4.47
CA SER A 213 -6.93 -7.24 5.54
C SER A 213 -5.59 -7.78 5.03
N ILE A 214 -5.59 -8.55 3.95
CA ILE A 214 -4.36 -9.09 3.34
C ILE A 214 -3.47 -7.95 2.83
N THR A 215 -4.09 -6.94 2.24
CA THR A 215 -3.42 -5.75 1.70
C THR A 215 -3.03 -4.76 2.80
N CYS A 216 -3.80 -4.71 3.91
CA CYS A 216 -3.47 -3.89 5.09
C CYS A 216 -2.25 -4.42 5.86
N GLY A 217 -1.90 -5.70 5.74
CA GLY A 217 -0.88 -6.33 6.58
C GLY A 217 -1.39 -6.66 7.98
N TYR A 218 -2.69 -7.00 8.07
CA TYR A 218 -3.38 -7.34 9.31
C TYR A 218 -2.63 -8.35 10.14
N GLY A 219 -2.30 -7.97 11.39
CA GLY A 219 -1.71 -8.86 12.39
C GLY A 219 -0.36 -9.47 12.01
N VAL A 220 0.32 -8.99 10.96
CA VAL A 220 1.55 -9.59 10.40
C VAL A 220 2.70 -9.67 11.41
N ASP A 221 2.71 -8.81 12.42
CA ASP A 221 3.72 -8.77 13.49
C ASP A 221 3.40 -9.69 14.68
N ASP A 222 2.24 -10.36 14.70
CA ASP A 222 1.87 -11.30 15.75
C ASP A 222 1.86 -12.74 15.21
N PRO A 223 2.78 -13.61 15.62
CA PRO A 223 2.89 -14.97 15.10
C PRO A 223 1.87 -15.96 15.68
N ASP A 224 1.00 -15.53 16.59
CA ASP A 224 -0.03 -16.41 17.18
C ASP A 224 -1.39 -16.18 16.54
N ARG A 225 -1.81 -17.14 15.71
CA ARG A 225 -3.09 -17.15 15.02
C ARG A 225 -4.34 -17.10 15.91
N ASN A 226 -4.19 -17.32 17.21
CA ASN A 226 -5.29 -17.28 18.17
C ASN A 226 -5.39 -15.92 18.86
N HIS A 227 -4.44 -15.03 18.65
CA HIS A 227 -4.53 -13.65 19.07
C HIS A 227 -5.45 -12.87 18.16
N HIS A 228 -6.18 -11.92 18.75
CA HIS A 228 -7.00 -10.98 18.02
C HIS A 228 -6.18 -9.78 17.56
N PHE A 229 -6.66 -9.16 16.49
CA PHE A 229 -6.12 -7.96 15.88
C PHE A 229 -5.89 -6.81 16.87
N LYS A 230 -4.79 -6.11 16.62
CA LYS A 230 -4.52 -4.76 17.12
C LYS A 230 -3.78 -3.98 16.05
N THR A 231 -4.02 -2.68 15.95
CA THR A 231 -3.27 -1.81 15.04
C THR A 231 -1.76 -1.85 15.29
N THR A 232 -1.35 -2.14 16.54
CA THR A 232 0.07 -2.30 16.92
C THR A 232 0.74 -3.56 16.37
N THR A 233 -0.04 -4.51 15.86
CA THR A 233 0.46 -5.74 15.19
C THR A 233 0.23 -5.73 13.68
N GLU A 234 -0.36 -4.66 13.15
CA GLU A 234 -0.57 -4.44 11.72
C GLU A 234 0.58 -3.63 11.13
N ASP A 235 1.08 -4.06 9.98
CA ASP A 235 2.15 -3.37 9.27
C ASP A 235 2.00 -3.52 7.75
N ALA A 236 1.41 -2.51 7.13
CA ALA A 236 1.18 -2.50 5.68
C ALA A 236 2.47 -2.58 4.87
N THR A 237 3.62 -2.16 5.43
CA THR A 237 4.92 -2.24 4.72
C THR A 237 5.45 -3.66 4.61
N LYS A 238 4.86 -4.61 5.34
CA LYS A 238 5.13 -6.05 5.26
C LYS A 238 4.12 -6.80 4.38
N ALA A 239 3.06 -6.11 3.91
CA ALA A 239 2.07 -6.69 3.01
C ALA A 239 2.60 -6.79 1.56
N TYR A 240 2.04 -7.75 0.80
CA TYR A 240 2.43 -8.00 -0.58
C TYR A 240 2.36 -6.75 -1.46
N ALA A 241 1.33 -5.92 -1.28
CA ALA A 241 1.08 -4.75 -2.10
C ALA A 241 2.21 -3.71 -1.99
N PHE A 242 2.60 -3.34 -0.77
CA PHE A 242 3.72 -2.44 -0.54
C PHE A 242 5.03 -3.03 -1.07
N LYS A 243 5.31 -4.30 -0.76
CA LYS A 243 6.54 -4.98 -1.20
C LYS A 243 6.62 -5.05 -2.73
N THR A 244 5.49 -5.29 -3.43
CA THR A 244 5.41 -5.24 -4.89
C THR A 244 5.75 -3.85 -5.42
N ALA A 245 5.15 -2.79 -4.84
CA ALA A 245 5.44 -1.42 -5.26
C ALA A 245 6.92 -1.07 -5.08
N MET A 246 7.53 -1.45 -3.96
CA MET A 246 8.97 -1.23 -3.72
C MET A 246 9.85 -2.02 -4.70
N ALA A 247 9.51 -3.29 -4.98
CA ALA A 247 10.27 -4.12 -5.91
C ALA A 247 10.21 -3.63 -7.37
N LEU A 248 9.17 -2.87 -7.71
CA LEU A 248 8.96 -2.26 -9.03
C LEU A 248 9.40 -0.80 -9.11
N ASP A 249 9.97 -0.23 -8.05
CA ASP A 249 10.29 1.20 -7.91
C ASP A 249 9.09 2.09 -8.29
N ALA A 250 7.90 1.78 -7.74
CA ALA A 250 6.65 2.44 -8.04
C ALA A 250 6.16 3.34 -6.90
N ASP A 251 5.46 4.42 -7.25
CA ASP A 251 4.54 5.09 -6.33
C ASP A 251 3.26 4.25 -6.19
N TYR A 252 2.62 4.33 -5.03
CA TYR A 252 1.50 3.45 -4.73
C TYR A 252 0.36 4.16 -3.97
N SER A 253 -0.82 3.55 -4.05
CA SER A 253 -1.98 3.84 -3.20
C SER A 253 -2.58 2.50 -2.74
N LEU A 254 -2.76 2.31 -1.42
CA LEU A 254 -3.34 1.08 -0.86
C LEU A 254 -4.75 1.36 -0.34
N VAL A 255 -5.76 1.13 -1.17
CA VAL A 255 -7.18 1.32 -0.82
C VAL A 255 -7.70 0.02 -0.22
N SER A 256 -7.46 -0.19 1.07
CA SER A 256 -7.75 -1.48 1.72
C SER A 256 -8.38 -1.32 3.10
N TYR A 257 -9.30 -2.25 3.42
CA TYR A 257 -10.08 -2.26 4.65
C TYR A 257 -10.34 -3.69 5.10
N SER A 258 -9.93 -4.03 6.31
CA SER A 258 -10.10 -5.37 6.89
C SER A 258 -11.58 -5.75 6.99
N GLY A 259 -11.88 -7.02 6.67
CA GLY A 259 -13.22 -7.55 6.73
C GLY A 259 -14.16 -7.08 5.61
N ASN A 260 -13.73 -6.21 4.69
CA ASN A 260 -14.58 -5.71 3.60
C ASN A 260 -14.45 -6.57 2.33
N GLY A 261 -15.55 -6.67 1.56
CA GLY A 261 -15.59 -7.39 0.30
C GLY A 261 -16.19 -6.56 -0.84
N ILE A 262 -16.60 -7.24 -1.89
CA ILE A 262 -17.29 -6.65 -3.06
C ILE A 262 -18.79 -6.52 -2.78
N ILE A 263 -19.45 -7.64 -2.41
CA ILE A 263 -20.89 -7.67 -2.15
C ILE A 263 -21.21 -7.88 -0.68
N SER A 264 -20.26 -8.41 0.09
CA SER A 264 -20.43 -8.68 1.51
C SER A 264 -19.09 -8.60 2.24
N GLY A 265 -19.09 -7.97 3.40
CA GLY A 265 -18.02 -8.16 4.36
C GLY A 265 -17.99 -9.57 4.94
N TYR A 266 -16.98 -9.82 5.81
CA TYR A 266 -16.83 -11.08 6.52
C TYR A 266 -18.05 -11.40 7.38
N THR A 267 -18.44 -12.67 7.38
CA THR A 267 -19.52 -13.20 8.22
C THR A 267 -19.19 -14.59 8.74
N ASP A 268 -19.47 -14.85 9.99
CA ASP A 268 -19.34 -16.17 10.64
C ASP A 268 -20.59 -17.04 10.54
N ASN A 269 -21.73 -16.45 10.18
CA ASN A 269 -23.03 -17.10 10.17
C ASN A 269 -23.72 -17.13 8.79
N GLY A 270 -23.03 -16.66 7.74
CA GLY A 270 -23.53 -16.62 6.37
C GLY A 270 -24.60 -15.55 6.11
N THR A 271 -24.76 -14.57 7.01
CA THR A 271 -25.60 -13.40 6.78
C THR A 271 -24.79 -12.34 6.04
N LYS A 272 -25.35 -11.80 4.95
CA LYS A 272 -24.69 -10.78 4.13
C LYS A 272 -24.42 -9.50 4.93
N GLN A 273 -23.19 -9.01 4.88
CA GLN A 273 -22.72 -7.79 5.57
C GLN A 273 -22.58 -6.64 4.56
N GLU A 274 -23.70 -5.98 4.26
CA GLU A 274 -23.74 -4.94 3.21
C GLU A 274 -23.05 -3.64 3.59
N SER A 275 -22.81 -3.37 4.87
CA SER A 275 -22.11 -2.16 5.34
C SER A 275 -20.58 -2.23 5.23
N GLN A 276 -20.05 -3.39 4.82
CA GLN A 276 -18.60 -3.64 4.72
C GLN A 276 -18.25 -4.01 3.28
N ARG A 277 -18.41 -3.05 2.37
CA ARG A 277 -18.09 -3.21 0.95
C ARG A 277 -17.13 -2.13 0.50
N VAL A 278 -16.06 -2.53 -0.18
CA VAL A 278 -15.07 -1.60 -0.74
C VAL A 278 -15.68 -0.70 -1.83
N PRO A 279 -16.57 -1.20 -2.72
CA PRO A 279 -17.20 -0.35 -3.74
C PRO A 279 -17.92 0.89 -3.19
N ASP A 280 -18.48 0.81 -1.97
CA ASP A 280 -19.24 1.91 -1.36
C ASP A 280 -18.36 3.07 -0.86
N VAL A 281 -17.03 2.86 -0.78
CA VAL A 281 -16.08 3.83 -0.24
C VAL A 281 -14.87 4.03 -1.15
N TYR A 282 -14.89 3.46 -2.35
CA TYR A 282 -13.79 3.55 -3.31
C TYR A 282 -13.54 4.98 -3.80
N ASP A 283 -14.58 5.80 -3.87
CA ASP A 283 -14.53 7.22 -4.24
C ASP A 283 -14.13 8.16 -3.10
N LYS A 284 -13.82 7.62 -1.91
CA LYS A 284 -13.44 8.41 -0.74
C LYS A 284 -11.91 8.40 -0.52
N VAL A 285 -11.44 9.39 0.25
CA VAL A 285 -10.05 9.40 0.71
C VAL A 285 -9.78 8.24 1.65
N GLY A 286 -10.77 7.81 2.43
CA GLY A 286 -10.67 6.66 3.32
C GLY A 286 -12.00 6.35 3.98
N LYS A 287 -12.06 5.26 4.77
CA LYS A 287 -13.17 4.90 5.64
C LYS A 287 -12.63 4.75 7.05
N SER A 288 -13.20 5.43 8.03
CA SER A 288 -12.72 5.34 9.42
C SER A 288 -13.86 5.37 10.43
N TRP A 289 -13.68 4.62 11.52
CA TRP A 289 -14.52 4.72 12.71
C TRP A 289 -14.09 5.85 13.64
N GLY A 290 -12.86 6.36 13.49
CA GLY A 290 -12.34 7.49 14.22
C GLY A 290 -12.75 8.83 13.59
N ASN A 291 -13.01 9.82 14.45
CA ASN A 291 -13.29 11.21 14.06
C ASN A 291 -12.32 12.14 14.77
N TRP A 292 -12.00 13.25 14.15
CA TRP A 292 -11.34 14.35 14.82
C TRP A 292 -12.27 15.57 14.83
N ASN A 293 -12.82 15.90 16.00
CA ASN A 293 -13.93 16.84 16.11
C ASN A 293 -15.09 16.43 15.18
N GLU A 294 -15.47 17.29 14.25
CA GLU A 294 -16.53 17.03 13.25
C GLU A 294 -15.99 16.41 11.96
N PHE A 295 -14.65 16.26 11.82
CA PHE A 295 -14.02 15.71 10.62
C PHE A 295 -13.96 14.19 10.65
N ASN A 296 -14.39 13.56 9.55
CA ASN A 296 -14.13 12.15 9.24
C ASN A 296 -13.57 12.06 7.82
N ILE A 297 -12.50 11.29 7.65
CA ILE A 297 -11.86 11.12 6.34
C ILE A 297 -12.81 10.48 5.31
N GLN A 298 -13.84 9.75 5.74
CA GLN A 298 -14.87 9.17 4.89
C GLN A 298 -15.78 10.21 4.22
N ASP A 299 -15.87 11.40 4.78
CA ASP A 299 -16.71 12.48 4.23
C ASP A 299 -16.00 13.22 3.08
N VAL A 300 -14.73 12.89 2.80
CA VAL A 300 -13.92 13.53 1.77
C VAL A 300 -13.87 12.68 0.52
N ASP A 301 -14.38 13.23 -0.59
CA ASP A 301 -14.26 12.60 -1.90
C ASP A 301 -12.80 12.60 -2.38
N TRP A 302 -12.38 11.49 -3.00
CA TRP A 302 -11.07 11.41 -3.61
C TRP A 302 -11.06 12.02 -5.02
N ASP A 303 -10.13 12.93 -5.25
CA ASP A 303 -9.85 13.45 -6.58
C ASP A 303 -8.89 12.51 -7.33
N PHE A 304 -9.44 11.65 -8.18
CA PHE A 304 -8.67 10.66 -8.95
C PHE A 304 -7.66 11.29 -9.90
N SER A 305 -7.76 12.57 -10.24
CA SER A 305 -6.75 13.24 -11.06
C SER A 305 -5.39 13.40 -10.36
N LYS A 306 -5.35 13.33 -9.03
CA LYS A 306 -4.13 13.41 -8.21
C LYS A 306 -3.25 12.17 -8.28
N PHE A 307 -3.84 11.02 -8.62
CA PHE A 307 -3.10 9.77 -8.74
C PHE A 307 -3.71 8.92 -9.86
N GLN A 308 -3.07 8.92 -11.03
CA GLN A 308 -3.48 8.13 -12.19
C GLN A 308 -2.50 6.95 -12.35
N PRO A 309 -2.86 5.74 -11.89
CA PRO A 309 -1.99 4.58 -11.95
C PRO A 309 -1.95 3.96 -13.34
N GLN A 310 -0.81 3.34 -13.70
CA GLN A 310 -0.70 2.47 -14.87
C GLN A 310 -1.28 1.08 -14.60
N TYR A 311 -1.30 0.65 -13.33
CA TYR A 311 -1.86 -0.64 -12.91
C TYR A 311 -2.79 -0.46 -11.72
N VAL A 312 -3.95 -1.10 -11.78
CA VAL A 312 -4.84 -1.26 -10.63
C VAL A 312 -4.93 -2.74 -10.31
N VAL A 313 -4.57 -3.13 -9.10
CA VAL A 313 -4.68 -4.50 -8.61
C VAL A 313 -5.87 -4.60 -7.66
N ILE A 314 -6.82 -5.49 -7.94
CA ILE A 314 -7.97 -5.76 -7.07
C ILE A 314 -7.78 -7.15 -6.46
N ASN A 315 -7.56 -7.23 -5.15
CA ASN A 315 -7.48 -8.49 -4.39
C ASN A 315 -8.61 -8.52 -3.36
N LEU A 316 -9.80 -8.85 -3.82
CA LEU A 316 -11.03 -8.92 -3.04
C LEU A 316 -11.80 -10.21 -3.36
N GLY A 317 -12.49 -10.76 -2.37
CA GLY A 317 -13.28 -11.99 -2.48
C GLY A 317 -13.08 -12.94 -1.29
N THR A 318 -12.04 -12.76 -0.50
CA THR A 318 -11.80 -13.55 0.71
C THR A 318 -12.96 -13.40 1.69
N ASN A 319 -13.38 -12.17 1.96
CA ASN A 319 -14.51 -11.87 2.84
C ASN A 319 -15.84 -12.29 2.22
N ASP A 320 -16.06 -12.01 0.94
CA ASP A 320 -17.25 -12.45 0.22
C ASP A 320 -17.42 -13.98 0.27
N ASN A 321 -16.32 -14.74 0.25
CA ASN A 321 -16.38 -16.20 0.31
C ASN A 321 -16.97 -16.72 1.63
N SER A 322 -16.90 -15.97 2.72
CA SER A 322 -17.55 -16.32 3.99
C SER A 322 -19.09 -16.27 3.88
N TYR A 323 -19.61 -15.38 3.02
CA TYR A 323 -21.04 -15.28 2.70
C TYR A 323 -21.46 -16.25 1.60
N THR A 324 -20.69 -16.31 0.51
CA THR A 324 -21.08 -17.07 -0.67
C THR A 324 -20.89 -18.57 -0.47
N GLY A 325 -19.81 -18.98 0.22
CA GLY A 325 -19.44 -20.38 0.35
C GLY A 325 -19.43 -21.08 -1.01
N SER A 326 -20.13 -22.21 -1.09
CA SER A 326 -20.33 -22.96 -2.33
C SER A 326 -21.73 -22.78 -2.97
N ASP A 327 -22.51 -21.82 -2.48
CA ASP A 327 -23.85 -21.51 -3.01
C ASP A 327 -23.71 -20.85 -4.39
N LYS A 328 -24.28 -21.50 -5.40
CA LYS A 328 -24.12 -21.07 -6.79
C LYS A 328 -24.78 -19.72 -7.09
N GLU A 329 -25.90 -19.42 -6.47
CA GLU A 329 -26.62 -18.16 -6.70
C GLU A 329 -25.83 -17.00 -6.08
N ARG A 330 -25.29 -17.18 -4.89
CA ARG A 330 -24.44 -16.18 -4.23
C ARG A 330 -23.10 -15.97 -4.96
N VAL A 331 -22.51 -17.04 -5.52
CA VAL A 331 -21.30 -16.92 -6.36
C VAL A 331 -21.59 -16.14 -7.65
N LEU A 332 -22.78 -16.30 -8.25
CA LEU A 332 -23.21 -15.51 -9.40
C LEU A 332 -23.46 -14.06 -9.01
N GLU A 333 -24.07 -13.82 -7.87
CA GLU A 333 -24.27 -12.47 -7.30
C GLU A 333 -22.91 -11.77 -7.09
N TYR A 334 -21.91 -12.50 -6.56
CA TYR A 334 -20.56 -11.98 -6.41
C TYR A 334 -19.92 -11.63 -7.78
N ALA A 335 -20.05 -12.52 -8.77
CA ALA A 335 -19.50 -12.26 -10.09
C ALA A 335 -20.12 -11.01 -10.74
N GLU A 336 -21.42 -10.82 -10.59
CA GLU A 336 -22.12 -9.61 -11.09
C GLU A 336 -21.65 -8.35 -10.34
N GLY A 337 -21.58 -8.40 -9.00
CA GLY A 337 -21.09 -7.28 -8.19
C GLY A 337 -19.63 -6.91 -8.52
N TYR A 338 -18.79 -7.92 -8.76
CA TYR A 338 -17.40 -7.71 -9.18
C TYR A 338 -17.33 -7.04 -10.57
N LYS A 339 -18.14 -7.49 -11.53
CA LYS A 339 -18.24 -6.90 -12.86
C LYS A 339 -18.67 -5.42 -12.80
N GLU A 340 -19.67 -5.11 -11.99
CA GLU A 340 -20.10 -3.71 -11.80
C GLU A 340 -19.00 -2.87 -11.14
N PHE A 341 -18.26 -3.42 -10.19
CA PHE A 341 -17.12 -2.71 -9.60
C PHE A 341 -15.99 -2.48 -10.60
N LEU A 342 -15.73 -3.43 -11.52
CA LEU A 342 -14.76 -3.22 -12.62
C LEU A 342 -15.13 -2.01 -13.48
N LYS A 343 -16.42 -1.79 -13.76
CA LYS A 343 -16.90 -0.62 -14.51
C LYS A 343 -16.56 0.69 -13.77
N VAL A 344 -16.78 0.71 -12.45
CA VAL A 344 -16.43 1.86 -11.60
C VAL A 344 -14.92 2.12 -11.60
N VAL A 345 -14.12 1.07 -11.40
CA VAL A 345 -12.66 1.19 -11.38
C VAL A 345 -12.13 1.68 -12.73
N ARG A 346 -12.66 1.16 -13.85
CA ARG A 346 -12.32 1.60 -15.21
C ARG A 346 -12.69 3.06 -15.45
N GLU A 347 -13.87 3.49 -15.01
CA GLU A 347 -14.29 4.90 -15.14
C GLU A 347 -13.32 5.85 -14.45
N LYS A 348 -12.83 5.47 -13.26
CA LYS A 348 -11.90 6.28 -12.48
C LYS A 348 -10.45 6.19 -12.96
N ASN A 349 -10.07 5.09 -13.61
CA ASN A 349 -8.71 4.80 -14.09
C ASN A 349 -8.76 4.35 -15.56
N PRO A 350 -9.06 5.27 -16.50
CA PRO A 350 -9.39 4.91 -17.89
C PRO A 350 -8.26 4.22 -18.64
N ASP A 351 -7.01 4.52 -18.32
CA ASP A 351 -5.82 4.03 -19.03
C ASP A 351 -5.11 2.87 -18.29
N ALA A 352 -5.52 2.54 -17.06
CA ALA A 352 -4.84 1.54 -16.26
C ALA A 352 -5.07 0.11 -16.78
N HIS A 353 -4.08 -0.77 -16.67
CA HIS A 353 -4.30 -2.21 -16.74
C HIS A 353 -4.84 -2.70 -15.40
N ILE A 354 -6.01 -3.35 -15.40
CA ILE A 354 -6.64 -3.85 -14.18
C ILE A 354 -6.28 -5.34 -13.99
N VAL A 355 -5.63 -5.66 -12.88
CA VAL A 355 -5.30 -7.03 -12.47
C VAL A 355 -6.29 -7.49 -11.42
N CYS A 356 -7.18 -8.40 -11.78
CA CYS A 356 -8.16 -9.01 -10.88
C CYS A 356 -7.51 -10.21 -10.18
N ALA A 357 -6.96 -10.01 -9.01
CA ALA A 357 -6.24 -11.02 -8.24
C ALA A 357 -7.13 -11.69 -7.18
N LEU A 358 -6.77 -12.88 -6.75
CA LEU A 358 -7.25 -13.52 -5.54
C LEU A 358 -6.14 -14.36 -4.90
N GLY A 359 -6.03 -14.29 -3.60
CA GLY A 359 -5.07 -14.97 -2.74
C GLY A 359 -4.84 -14.08 -1.52
N VAL A 360 -4.22 -14.48 -0.58
CA VAL A 360 -3.40 -15.50 -0.03
C VAL A 360 -4.24 -16.45 0.85
N MET A 361 -5.42 -15.99 1.33
CA MET A 361 -6.27 -16.70 2.30
C MET A 361 -7.37 -17.57 1.67
N GLY A 362 -7.44 -17.68 0.36
CA GLY A 362 -8.44 -18.52 -0.28
C GLY A 362 -8.53 -18.33 -1.79
N SER A 363 -9.10 -19.32 -2.49
CA SER A 363 -9.26 -19.33 -3.94
C SER A 363 -10.69 -19.67 -4.40
N GLY A 364 -11.64 -19.81 -3.48
CA GLY A 364 -12.98 -20.32 -3.77
C GLY A 364 -13.75 -19.53 -4.83
N LEU A 365 -13.59 -18.22 -4.83
CA LEU A 365 -14.26 -17.32 -5.78
C LEU A 365 -13.46 -17.02 -7.05
N TYR A 366 -12.22 -17.53 -7.20
CA TYR A 366 -11.39 -17.18 -8.34
C TYR A 366 -12.01 -17.59 -9.68
N LYS A 367 -12.30 -18.89 -9.85
CA LYS A 367 -12.76 -19.43 -11.13
C LYS A 367 -14.19 -19.01 -11.50
N ASN A 368 -15.11 -19.18 -10.58
CA ASN A 368 -16.54 -19.01 -10.86
C ASN A 368 -17.05 -17.61 -10.51
N GLY A 369 -16.26 -16.83 -9.80
CA GLY A 369 -16.51 -15.43 -9.46
C GLY A 369 -15.69 -14.51 -10.33
N ILE A 370 -14.39 -14.35 -10.03
CA ILE A 370 -13.53 -13.33 -10.66
C ILE A 370 -13.32 -13.59 -12.16
N GLN A 371 -12.88 -14.80 -12.55
CA GLN A 371 -12.66 -15.10 -13.98
C GLN A 371 -13.95 -14.97 -14.79
N ARG A 372 -15.08 -15.36 -14.20
CA ARG A 372 -16.39 -15.17 -14.83
C ARG A 372 -16.72 -13.66 -14.98
N ALA A 373 -16.57 -12.86 -13.93
CA ALA A 373 -16.82 -11.43 -13.97
C ALA A 373 -15.97 -10.73 -15.03
N VAL A 374 -14.67 -11.07 -15.10
CA VAL A 374 -13.75 -10.52 -16.12
C VAL A 374 -14.16 -10.93 -17.53
N THR A 375 -14.56 -12.20 -17.74
CA THR A 375 -15.03 -12.67 -19.05
C THR A 375 -16.28 -11.91 -19.49
N GLU A 376 -17.31 -11.83 -18.63
CA GLU A 376 -18.56 -11.13 -18.92
C GLU A 376 -18.34 -9.63 -19.12
N TYR A 377 -17.45 -9.01 -18.32
CA TYR A 377 -17.06 -7.61 -18.47
C TYR A 377 -16.40 -7.36 -19.83
N THR A 378 -15.42 -8.20 -20.23
CA THR A 378 -14.70 -8.05 -21.49
C THR A 378 -15.63 -8.28 -22.69
N GLU A 379 -16.55 -9.24 -22.61
CA GLU A 379 -17.55 -9.49 -23.65
C GLU A 379 -18.54 -8.32 -23.79
N GLU A 380 -18.94 -7.70 -22.67
CA GLU A 380 -19.88 -6.58 -22.65
C GLU A 380 -19.25 -5.27 -23.15
N THR A 381 -18.00 -4.98 -22.75
CA THR A 381 -17.36 -3.67 -22.97
C THR A 381 -16.35 -3.65 -24.11
N GLY A 382 -15.81 -4.81 -24.49
CA GLY A 382 -14.69 -4.91 -25.42
C GLY A 382 -13.34 -4.50 -24.82
N ASP A 383 -13.29 -4.19 -23.52
CA ASP A 383 -12.06 -3.82 -22.81
C ASP A 383 -11.17 -5.05 -22.60
N SER A 384 -10.02 -5.08 -23.27
CA SER A 384 -9.00 -6.13 -23.15
C SER A 384 -7.88 -5.79 -22.15
N ASN A 385 -7.92 -4.60 -21.54
CA ASN A 385 -6.88 -4.15 -20.59
C ASN A 385 -7.19 -4.58 -19.16
N VAL A 386 -7.69 -5.83 -19.03
CA VAL A 386 -8.05 -6.50 -17.78
C VAL A 386 -7.51 -7.91 -17.80
N SER A 387 -6.92 -8.37 -16.71
CA SER A 387 -6.38 -9.72 -16.57
C SER A 387 -6.66 -10.32 -15.20
N THR A 388 -6.40 -11.62 -15.02
CA THR A 388 -6.63 -12.31 -13.75
C THR A 388 -5.36 -12.98 -13.24
N LEU A 389 -5.14 -12.94 -11.91
CA LEU A 389 -4.03 -13.61 -11.24
C LEU A 389 -4.54 -14.38 -10.02
N LEU A 390 -4.23 -15.68 -9.94
CA LEU A 390 -4.39 -16.44 -8.70
C LEU A 390 -3.04 -16.54 -8.00
N MET A 391 -2.92 -15.90 -6.84
CA MET A 391 -1.71 -15.99 -6.02
C MET A 391 -1.71 -17.28 -5.18
N THR A 392 -0.53 -17.76 -4.85
CA THR A 392 -0.33 -18.95 -4.00
C THR A 392 -0.99 -18.74 -2.63
N GLN A 393 -1.72 -19.75 -2.17
CA GLN A 393 -2.34 -19.73 -0.86
C GLN A 393 -1.31 -19.94 0.25
N GLN A 394 -1.53 -19.28 1.38
CA GLN A 394 -0.71 -19.48 2.57
C GLN A 394 -0.71 -20.96 3.02
N ASP A 395 0.46 -21.45 3.36
CA ASP A 395 0.63 -22.79 3.96
C ASP A 395 1.09 -22.66 5.42
N GLY A 396 0.15 -22.84 6.32
CA GLY A 396 0.42 -22.76 7.77
C GLY A 396 1.39 -23.81 8.30
N ASN A 397 1.65 -24.88 7.54
CA ASN A 397 2.66 -25.87 7.93
C ASN A 397 4.09 -25.39 7.61
N THR A 398 4.23 -24.59 6.55
CA THR A 398 5.52 -24.07 6.09
C THR A 398 5.83 -22.70 6.68
N ASN A 399 4.86 -21.78 6.60
CA ASN A 399 5.08 -20.37 6.93
C ASN A 399 4.39 -19.92 8.22
N GLY A 400 3.59 -20.80 8.85
CA GLY A 400 2.76 -20.43 10.01
C GLY A 400 1.57 -19.55 9.62
N TYR A 401 0.96 -18.96 10.64
CA TYR A 401 -0.10 -17.96 10.51
C TYR A 401 0.18 -16.80 11.46
N ALA A 402 -0.18 -15.61 11.06
CA ALA A 402 -0.25 -14.42 11.89
C ALA A 402 -1.59 -14.36 12.67
N ALA A 403 -1.84 -13.28 13.41
CA ALA A 403 -3.07 -13.09 14.18
C ALA A 403 -4.32 -13.40 13.36
N ASP A 404 -5.35 -13.96 14.00
CA ASP A 404 -6.63 -14.32 13.37
C ASP A 404 -6.48 -15.10 12.04
N TRP A 405 -5.47 -16.00 11.97
CA TRP A 405 -5.18 -16.84 10.79
C TRP A 405 -4.75 -16.08 9.54
N HIS A 406 -4.32 -14.84 9.65
CA HIS A 406 -3.85 -14.02 8.55
C HIS A 406 -2.46 -14.46 8.03
N PRO A 407 -2.03 -13.97 6.87
CA PRO A 407 -0.73 -14.29 6.31
C PRO A 407 0.41 -13.73 7.15
N THR A 408 1.41 -14.57 7.42
CA THR A 408 2.70 -14.12 7.92
C THR A 408 3.45 -13.30 6.88
N GLU A 409 4.48 -12.57 7.27
CA GLU A 409 5.34 -11.84 6.35
C GLU A 409 5.92 -12.77 5.27
N ALA A 410 6.30 -14.01 5.60
CA ALA A 410 6.80 -14.98 4.64
C ALA A 410 5.75 -15.36 3.56
N SER A 411 4.48 -15.45 3.93
CA SER A 411 3.39 -15.67 2.96
C SER A 411 3.14 -14.41 2.10
N GLN A 412 3.28 -13.23 2.67
CA GLN A 412 3.20 -11.96 1.97
C GLN A 412 4.35 -11.80 0.97
N ASP A 413 5.58 -12.25 1.31
CA ASP A 413 6.74 -12.23 0.40
C ASP A 413 6.51 -13.10 -0.85
N ILE A 414 5.91 -14.27 -0.69
CA ILE A 414 5.57 -15.13 -1.83
C ILE A 414 4.58 -14.41 -2.75
N ALA A 415 3.51 -13.85 -2.21
CA ALA A 415 2.51 -13.12 -2.98
C ALA A 415 3.10 -11.87 -3.64
N ALA A 416 4.00 -11.14 -2.95
CA ALA A 416 4.68 -9.98 -3.50
C ALA A 416 5.57 -10.35 -4.71
N ASN A 417 6.31 -11.45 -4.62
CA ASN A 417 7.13 -11.94 -5.72
C ASN A 417 6.27 -12.33 -6.93
N GLU A 418 5.17 -13.06 -6.71
CA GLU A 418 4.24 -13.47 -7.78
C GLU A 418 3.60 -12.25 -8.47
N MET A 419 3.12 -11.28 -7.70
CA MET A 419 2.53 -10.05 -8.22
C MET A 419 3.57 -9.22 -8.98
N THR A 420 4.78 -9.09 -8.44
CA THR A 420 5.89 -8.36 -9.07
C THR A 420 6.24 -8.95 -10.43
N GLU A 421 6.43 -10.28 -10.51
CA GLU A 421 6.75 -10.96 -11.77
C GLU A 421 5.58 -10.90 -12.76
N TYR A 422 4.34 -10.96 -12.27
CA TYR A 422 3.17 -10.80 -13.11
C TYR A 422 3.10 -9.40 -13.74
N ILE A 423 3.24 -8.33 -12.94
CA ILE A 423 3.24 -6.95 -13.45
C ILE A 423 4.41 -6.72 -14.40
N LYS A 424 5.62 -7.22 -14.10
CA LYS A 424 6.75 -7.17 -15.05
C LYS A 424 6.42 -7.81 -16.40
N SER A 425 5.71 -8.91 -16.40
CA SER A 425 5.29 -9.59 -17.65
C SER A 425 4.30 -8.77 -18.48
N LEU A 426 3.59 -7.83 -17.86
CA LEU A 426 2.67 -6.91 -18.53
C LEU A 426 3.38 -5.64 -19.05
N ILE A 427 4.49 -5.25 -18.40
CA ILE A 427 5.30 -4.09 -18.83
C ILE A 427 6.07 -4.43 -20.12
N GLY A 428 6.51 -5.66 -20.30
CA GLY A 428 7.23 -6.15 -21.48
C GLY A 428 8.73 -6.23 -21.26
#